data_33c331c94718a122a6aeacdadb769251
#
_entry.id   33c331c94718a122a6aeacdadb769251
#
_cell.length_a   1.000
_cell.length_b   1.000
_cell.length_c   1.000
_cell.angle_alpha   90.00
_cell.angle_beta   90.00
_cell.angle_gamma   90.00
#
_symmetry.space_group_name_H-M   'P 1'
#
loop_
_entity.id
_entity.type
_entity.pdbx_description
1 polymer ?
#
loop_
_entity_poly.entity_id
_entity_poly.type
_entity_poly.pdbx_seq_one_letter_code
_entity_poly.pdbx_strand_id
1 'polypeptide(L)'
;LKDMCPMDAVDEFRAHALNPNHPAARGSHENGDIFFQHREACNSLYDELPDVVEKYMGKVNEKLGTDYDLFNYYGAPDADRVIVAMGSINDVAEEVIDYLTAKGEKVGLVKVRLYRPWSSKHLLKVIPKTVKKMAVLDRTKEPGSLGEPLYLDVATTLREAGLNDIVLVGGRYGRGSKDTPPSSVFAVYKELEKDDPKPRFTIGIVDDVTNLSLPEVKPAPITSAPGTKECKFWGLGGDGTVGANKNSTKIIGDHTDKYIQAYFQYDSKKTGGVTISHLRFGDNPIKSPYYINQADFVACHNPSYVIKGYKMVQDVKPGGIFMINCQWSDEELNQHMPAEAKQYIAKNNIQLYTINAIDKAIEIG
;
A
#
# COMPACT_ATOMS: atom_id res chain seq x y z
N LEU A 1 7.57 -2.55 -25.89
CA LEU A 1 8.78 -3.22 -25.38
C LEU A 1 9.79 -3.52 -26.48
N LYS A 2 9.38 -4.12 -27.61
CA LYS A 2 10.31 -4.45 -28.74
C LYS A 2 11.09 -3.22 -29.22
N ASP A 3 10.44 -2.04 -29.30
CA ASP A 3 11.10 -0.81 -29.76
C ASP A 3 12.05 -0.19 -28.71
N MET A 4 11.98 -0.66 -27.45
CA MET A 4 12.85 -0.19 -26.35
C MET A 4 13.97 -1.18 -26.03
N CYS A 5 13.88 -2.41 -26.58
CA CYS A 5 14.87 -3.47 -26.43
C CYS A 5 15.29 -3.93 -27.85
N PRO A 6 16.14 -3.19 -28.57
CA PRO A 6 16.60 -3.56 -29.88
C PRO A 6 17.33 -4.90 -29.82
N MET A 7 16.98 -5.82 -30.73
CA MET A 7 17.51 -7.19 -30.71
C MET A 7 19.00 -7.25 -30.98
N ASP A 8 19.53 -6.35 -31.78
CA ASP A 8 20.97 -6.21 -32.04
C ASP A 8 21.78 -5.99 -30.74
N ALA A 9 21.32 -5.09 -29.85
CA ALA A 9 21.94 -4.91 -28.54
C ALA A 9 21.81 -6.12 -27.62
N VAL A 10 20.70 -6.86 -27.72
CA VAL A 10 20.50 -8.11 -26.98
C VAL A 10 21.46 -9.19 -27.50
N ASP A 11 21.61 -9.30 -28.83
CA ASP A 11 22.49 -10.29 -29.44
C ASP A 11 23.97 -9.97 -29.22
N GLU A 12 24.35 -8.67 -29.22
CA GLU A 12 25.67 -8.21 -28.81
C GLU A 12 25.96 -8.62 -27.36
N PHE A 13 25.04 -8.37 -26.45
CA PHE A 13 25.19 -8.81 -25.04
C PHE A 13 25.32 -10.33 -24.94
N ARG A 14 24.53 -11.10 -25.66
CA ARG A 14 24.60 -12.57 -25.70
C ARG A 14 25.90 -13.09 -26.26
N ALA A 15 26.49 -12.41 -27.27
CA ALA A 15 27.79 -12.77 -27.84
C ALA A 15 28.92 -12.73 -26.79
N HIS A 16 28.75 -12.00 -25.72
CA HIS A 16 29.68 -11.99 -24.58
C HIS A 16 29.49 -13.19 -23.62
N ALA A 17 28.57 -14.12 -23.87
CA ALA A 17 28.42 -15.31 -23.02
C ALA A 17 29.69 -16.17 -23.02
N LEU A 18 29.98 -16.80 -21.87
CA LEU A 18 31.13 -17.70 -21.74
C LEU A 18 30.99 -18.82 -22.76
N ASN A 19 31.98 -18.96 -23.63
CA ASN A 19 32.00 -19.95 -24.70
C ASN A 19 33.39 -20.62 -24.74
N PRO A 20 33.48 -21.95 -24.61
CA PRO A 20 34.76 -22.65 -24.64
C PRO A 20 35.52 -22.51 -25.97
N ASN A 21 34.82 -22.22 -27.07
CA ASN A 21 35.46 -21.97 -28.38
C ASN A 21 35.99 -20.54 -28.51
N HIS A 22 35.53 -19.63 -27.65
CA HIS A 22 35.97 -18.23 -27.57
C HIS A 22 36.16 -17.85 -26.12
N PRO A 23 37.23 -18.36 -25.44
CA PRO A 23 37.41 -18.12 -24.04
C PRO A 23 37.67 -16.64 -23.76
N ALA A 24 37.01 -16.10 -22.78
CA ALA A 24 37.19 -14.73 -22.29
C ALA A 24 37.22 -14.70 -20.77
N ALA A 25 38.14 -13.89 -20.21
CA ALA A 25 38.17 -13.63 -18.77
C ALA A 25 37.13 -12.56 -18.44
N ARG A 26 36.29 -12.82 -17.44
CA ARG A 26 35.35 -11.86 -16.88
C ARG A 26 35.54 -11.78 -15.38
N GLY A 27 35.94 -10.64 -14.96
CA GLY A 27 36.36 -10.43 -13.60
C GLY A 27 37.69 -11.13 -13.31
N SER A 28 38.43 -10.57 -12.46
CA SER A 28 39.69 -11.10 -11.99
C SER A 28 39.79 -10.83 -10.49
N HIS A 29 40.80 -11.43 -9.84
CA HIS A 29 41.18 -11.04 -8.51
C HIS A 29 41.74 -9.61 -8.56
N GLU A 30 41.20 -8.74 -7.73
CA GLU A 30 41.67 -7.37 -7.54
C GLU A 30 42.46 -7.28 -6.23
N ASN A 31 43.71 -6.93 -6.31
CA ASN A 31 44.57 -6.72 -5.15
C ASN A 31 44.22 -5.40 -4.45
N GLY A 32 44.62 -5.26 -3.20
CA GLY A 32 44.34 -4.09 -2.39
C GLY A 32 44.90 -2.76 -2.94
N ASP A 33 45.85 -2.82 -3.85
CA ASP A 33 46.44 -1.65 -4.54
C ASP A 33 45.56 -1.09 -5.67
N ILE A 34 44.64 -1.88 -6.23
CA ILE A 34 43.78 -1.47 -7.37
C ILE A 34 42.28 -1.51 -7.06
N PHE A 35 41.86 -2.26 -6.03
CA PHE A 35 40.41 -2.48 -5.76
C PHE A 35 39.65 -1.18 -5.50
N PHE A 36 40.21 -0.29 -4.67
CA PHE A 36 39.53 0.96 -4.32
C PHE A 36 39.40 1.88 -5.54
N GLN A 37 40.43 2.00 -6.35
CA GLN A 37 40.39 2.80 -7.58
C GLN A 37 39.35 2.27 -8.57
N HIS A 38 39.21 0.94 -8.70
CA HIS A 38 38.18 0.35 -9.54
C HIS A 38 36.78 0.59 -8.99
N ARG A 39 36.59 0.58 -7.66
CA ARG A 39 35.33 0.93 -7.05
C ARG A 39 34.95 2.38 -7.31
N GLU A 40 35.89 3.31 -7.21
CA GLU A 40 35.67 4.74 -7.53
C GLU A 40 35.39 4.97 -9.03
N ALA A 41 36.03 4.23 -9.91
CA ALA A 41 35.82 4.32 -11.35
C ALA A 41 34.35 4.01 -11.78
N CYS A 42 33.57 3.32 -10.94
CA CYS A 42 32.15 3.06 -11.21
C CYS A 42 31.26 4.30 -10.98
N ASN A 43 31.75 5.34 -10.32
CA ASN A 43 30.91 6.49 -9.91
C ASN A 43 30.27 7.18 -11.11
N SER A 44 31.00 7.38 -12.21
CA SER A 44 30.46 8.01 -13.42
C SER A 44 29.25 7.28 -14.00
N LEU A 45 29.22 5.93 -13.93
CA LEU A 45 28.10 5.12 -14.41
C LEU A 45 26.85 5.36 -13.54
N TYR A 46 27.03 5.47 -12.23
CA TYR A 46 25.92 5.75 -11.30
C TYR A 46 25.44 7.19 -11.41
N ASP A 47 26.32 8.16 -11.71
CA ASP A 47 25.97 9.58 -11.90
C ASP A 47 25.13 9.81 -13.16
N GLU A 48 25.42 9.06 -14.24
CA GLU A 48 24.69 9.16 -15.52
C GLU A 48 23.35 8.38 -15.51
N LEU A 49 23.25 7.32 -14.71
CA LEU A 49 22.11 6.41 -14.75
C LEU A 49 20.75 7.06 -14.48
N PRO A 50 20.57 8.03 -13.57
CA PRO A 50 19.31 8.72 -13.37
C PRO A 50 18.77 9.37 -14.65
N ASP A 51 19.61 10.10 -15.39
CA ASP A 51 19.20 10.76 -16.65
C ASP A 51 18.84 9.71 -17.74
N VAL A 52 19.52 8.56 -17.77
CA VAL A 52 19.17 7.43 -18.65
C VAL A 52 17.79 6.85 -18.28
N VAL A 53 17.53 6.67 -16.99
CA VAL A 53 16.23 6.14 -16.51
C VAL A 53 15.10 7.13 -16.82
N GLU A 54 15.30 8.44 -16.57
CA GLU A 54 14.33 9.49 -16.94
C GLU A 54 13.96 9.41 -18.42
N LYS A 55 14.97 9.30 -19.30
CA LYS A 55 14.77 9.15 -20.75
C LYS A 55 13.92 7.94 -21.11
N TYR A 56 14.15 6.78 -20.49
CA TYR A 56 13.36 5.58 -20.76
C TYR A 56 11.97 5.63 -20.16
N MET A 57 11.79 6.25 -18.98
CA MET A 57 10.47 6.54 -18.43
C MET A 57 9.66 7.43 -19.38
N GLY A 58 10.28 8.46 -19.99
CA GLY A 58 9.65 9.30 -21.02
C GLY A 58 9.14 8.49 -22.21
N LYS A 59 9.94 7.53 -22.72
CA LYS A 59 9.50 6.64 -23.82
C LYS A 59 8.32 5.73 -23.40
N VAL A 60 8.28 5.29 -22.15
CA VAL A 60 7.15 4.52 -21.60
C VAL A 60 5.90 5.39 -21.54
N ASN A 61 6.04 6.62 -21.04
CA ASN A 61 4.95 7.60 -20.94
C ASN A 61 4.31 7.90 -22.30
N GLU A 62 5.11 8.12 -23.33
CA GLU A 62 4.63 8.34 -24.70
C GLU A 62 3.80 7.15 -25.22
N LYS A 63 4.21 5.90 -24.90
CA LYS A 63 3.54 4.70 -25.41
C LYS A 63 2.30 4.30 -24.62
N LEU A 64 2.26 4.59 -23.33
CA LEU A 64 1.23 4.10 -22.42
C LEU A 64 0.32 5.20 -21.87
N GLY A 65 0.62 6.48 -22.16
CA GLY A 65 -0.14 7.62 -21.61
C GLY A 65 0.03 7.76 -20.09
N THR A 66 1.20 7.41 -19.57
CA THR A 66 1.56 7.52 -18.15
C THR A 66 2.41 8.77 -17.88
N ASP A 67 2.69 9.05 -16.60
CA ASP A 67 3.47 10.21 -16.15
C ASP A 67 4.67 9.80 -15.26
N TYR A 68 5.26 8.65 -15.50
CA TYR A 68 6.39 8.17 -14.69
C TYR A 68 7.59 9.12 -14.78
N ASP A 69 8.14 9.47 -13.61
CA ASP A 69 9.41 10.17 -13.43
C ASP A 69 10.16 9.54 -12.26
N LEU A 70 11.43 9.89 -12.06
CA LEU A 70 12.25 9.37 -10.95
C LEU A 70 11.61 9.71 -9.59
N PHE A 71 11.02 10.90 -9.51
CA PHE A 71 10.20 11.37 -8.41
C PHE A 71 8.96 12.05 -8.99
N ASN A 72 7.77 11.61 -8.58
CA ASN A 72 6.54 12.29 -8.95
C ASN A 72 5.97 13.05 -7.76
N TYR A 73 5.51 14.27 -8.00
CA TYR A 73 4.75 15.03 -7.01
C TYR A 73 3.25 14.81 -7.18
N TYR A 74 2.51 14.75 -6.07
CA TYR A 74 1.05 14.67 -6.05
C TYR A 74 0.48 15.53 -4.91
N GLY A 75 -0.55 16.34 -5.17
CA GLY A 75 -1.25 17.15 -4.18
C GLY A 75 -1.31 18.63 -4.52
N ALA A 76 -1.50 19.48 -3.50
CA ALA A 76 -1.61 20.91 -3.66
C ALA A 76 -0.30 21.50 -4.20
N PRO A 77 -0.33 22.36 -5.26
CA PRO A 77 0.89 22.94 -5.83
C PRO A 77 1.63 23.88 -4.85
N ASP A 78 0.92 24.39 -3.86
CA ASP A 78 1.42 25.25 -2.79
C ASP A 78 1.43 24.53 -1.42
N ALA A 79 1.65 23.22 -1.41
CA ALA A 79 1.70 22.43 -0.19
C ALA A 79 2.76 22.95 0.80
N ASP A 80 2.39 23.03 2.07
CA ASP A 80 3.29 23.38 3.16
C ASP A 80 3.72 22.14 3.98
N ARG A 81 2.99 21.03 3.83
CA ARG A 81 3.24 19.73 4.47
C ARG A 81 3.32 18.63 3.41
N VAL A 82 4.44 17.92 3.35
CA VAL A 82 4.69 16.92 2.32
C VAL A 82 5.15 15.60 2.95
N ILE A 83 4.62 14.49 2.46
CA ILE A 83 5.14 13.15 2.72
C ILE A 83 6.09 12.77 1.58
N VAL A 84 7.20 12.11 1.90
CA VAL A 84 8.08 11.44 0.93
C VAL A 84 8.03 9.95 1.21
N ALA A 85 7.66 9.15 0.22
CA ALA A 85 7.51 7.70 0.40
C ALA A 85 7.72 6.94 -0.91
N MET A 86 7.88 5.62 -0.81
CA MET A 86 7.95 4.71 -1.94
C MET A 86 7.04 3.49 -1.76
N GLY A 87 6.62 2.89 -2.87
CA GLY A 87 5.80 1.69 -2.88
C GLY A 87 4.31 1.95 -2.64
N SER A 88 3.59 0.94 -2.17
CA SER A 88 2.11 0.93 -2.11
C SER A 88 1.48 1.96 -1.17
N ILE A 89 2.22 2.48 -0.20
CA ILE A 89 1.72 3.57 0.66
C ILE A 89 1.39 4.84 -0.13
N ASN A 90 2.01 5.03 -1.30
CA ASN A 90 1.74 6.18 -2.15
C ASN A 90 0.27 6.25 -2.59
N ASP A 91 -0.33 5.10 -2.93
CA ASP A 91 -1.74 5.06 -3.36
C ASP A 91 -2.68 5.42 -2.20
N VAL A 92 -2.38 4.93 -0.98
CA VAL A 92 -3.13 5.33 0.23
C VAL A 92 -3.00 6.83 0.50
N ALA A 93 -1.77 7.36 0.35
CA ALA A 93 -1.51 8.77 0.57
C ALA A 93 -2.22 9.64 -0.47
N GLU A 94 -2.32 9.23 -1.73
CA GLU A 94 -3.10 9.94 -2.75
C GLU A 94 -4.58 10.06 -2.36
N GLU A 95 -5.22 8.97 -1.90
CA GLU A 95 -6.61 9.03 -1.43
C GLU A 95 -6.80 10.01 -0.27
N VAL A 96 -5.86 10.02 0.68
CA VAL A 96 -5.91 10.94 1.83
C VAL A 96 -5.69 12.38 1.39
N ILE A 97 -4.77 12.63 0.44
CA ILE A 97 -4.50 13.95 -0.12
C ILE A 97 -5.72 14.47 -0.86
N ASP A 98 -6.37 13.64 -1.69
CA ASP A 98 -7.59 14.03 -2.39
C ASP A 98 -8.68 14.49 -1.41
N TYR A 99 -8.83 13.75 -0.32
CA TYR A 99 -9.78 14.11 0.75
C TYR A 99 -9.41 15.42 1.46
N LEU A 100 -8.13 15.63 1.79
CA LEU A 100 -7.65 16.80 2.51
C LEU A 100 -7.64 18.05 1.63
N THR A 101 -7.19 17.93 0.37
CA THR A 101 -7.16 19.05 -0.58
C THR A 101 -8.56 19.52 -0.97
N ALA A 102 -9.53 18.59 -1.07
CA ALA A 102 -10.94 18.94 -1.26
C ALA A 102 -11.51 19.76 -0.08
N LYS A 103 -10.85 19.75 1.09
CA LYS A 103 -11.17 20.59 2.26
C LYS A 103 -10.32 21.85 2.37
N GLY A 104 -9.48 22.12 1.37
CA GLY A 104 -8.62 23.28 1.34
C GLY A 104 -7.27 23.12 2.06
N GLU A 105 -6.91 21.90 2.48
CA GLU A 105 -5.63 21.61 3.11
C GLU A 105 -4.49 21.64 2.08
N LYS A 106 -3.34 22.21 2.47
CA LYS A 106 -2.16 22.35 1.61
C LYS A 106 -1.17 21.21 1.86
N VAL A 107 -1.53 20.03 1.39
CA VAL A 107 -0.76 18.80 1.59
C VAL A 107 -0.32 18.19 0.27
N GLY A 108 0.80 17.45 0.31
CA GLY A 108 1.34 16.81 -0.88
C GLY A 108 2.20 15.60 -0.56
N LEU A 109 2.55 14.87 -1.60
CA LEU A 109 3.35 13.64 -1.59
C LEU A 109 4.42 13.71 -2.66
N VAL A 110 5.64 13.34 -2.31
CA VAL A 110 6.68 12.97 -3.27
C VAL A 110 6.78 11.45 -3.32
N LYS A 111 6.47 10.88 -4.47
CA LYS A 111 6.57 9.44 -4.75
C LYS A 111 7.96 9.13 -5.29
N VAL A 112 8.73 8.33 -4.56
CA VAL A 112 10.07 7.88 -5.00
C VAL A 112 9.89 6.64 -5.87
N ARG A 113 10.29 6.71 -7.14
CA ARG A 113 10.28 5.60 -8.09
C ARG A 113 11.66 5.04 -8.35
N LEU A 114 12.68 5.89 -8.48
CA LEU A 114 14.08 5.47 -8.53
C LEU A 114 14.76 5.81 -7.20
N TYR A 115 14.95 4.79 -6.35
CA TYR A 115 15.61 4.96 -5.07
C TYR A 115 17.15 4.90 -5.18
N ARG A 116 17.66 4.02 -6.04
CA ARG A 116 19.11 3.89 -6.31
C ARG A 116 19.38 3.78 -7.80
N PRO A 117 20.36 4.51 -8.33
CA PRO A 117 21.14 5.53 -7.63
C PRO A 117 20.27 6.72 -7.23
N TRP A 118 20.60 7.34 -6.09
CA TRP A 118 19.89 8.53 -5.59
C TRP A 118 20.23 9.76 -6.43
N SER A 119 19.25 10.60 -6.70
CA SER A 119 19.46 11.84 -7.44
C SER A 119 18.81 13.04 -6.74
N SER A 120 19.64 13.79 -6.01
CA SER A 120 19.23 15.03 -5.34
C SER A 120 18.66 16.06 -6.33
N LYS A 121 19.25 16.16 -7.53
CA LYS A 121 18.78 17.05 -8.63
C LYS A 121 17.30 16.80 -8.96
N HIS A 122 16.91 15.53 -9.13
CA HIS A 122 15.54 15.16 -9.51
C HIS A 122 14.56 15.30 -8.35
N LEU A 123 14.97 14.98 -7.13
CA LEU A 123 14.14 15.20 -5.94
C LEU A 123 13.81 16.69 -5.76
N LEU A 124 14.83 17.54 -5.80
CA LEU A 124 14.67 19.01 -5.60
C LEU A 124 13.79 19.66 -6.68
N LYS A 125 13.76 19.10 -7.88
CA LYS A 125 12.91 19.57 -8.99
C LYS A 125 11.42 19.49 -8.68
N VAL A 126 11.00 18.51 -7.87
CA VAL A 126 9.58 18.21 -7.63
C VAL A 126 9.07 18.71 -6.26
N ILE A 127 9.93 19.14 -5.36
CA ILE A 127 9.53 19.68 -4.05
C ILE A 127 8.93 21.08 -4.23
N PRO A 128 7.66 21.32 -3.79
CA PRO A 128 7.09 22.67 -3.79
C PRO A 128 7.91 23.65 -2.95
N LYS A 129 8.10 24.86 -3.46
CA LYS A 129 8.88 25.90 -2.75
C LYS A 129 8.24 26.39 -1.44
N THR A 130 6.98 26.07 -1.23
CA THR A 130 6.17 26.44 -0.08
C THR A 130 6.29 25.47 1.09
N VAL A 131 6.99 24.34 0.91
CA VAL A 131 7.11 23.29 1.93
C VAL A 131 7.82 23.82 3.18
N LYS A 132 7.18 23.63 4.32
CA LYS A 132 7.70 23.99 5.65
C LYS A 132 8.03 22.73 6.47
N LYS A 133 7.25 21.66 6.30
CA LYS A 133 7.40 20.43 7.06
C LYS A 133 7.32 19.21 6.14
N MET A 134 8.19 18.25 6.38
CA MET A 134 8.29 17.05 5.58
C MET A 134 8.42 15.81 6.44
N ALA A 135 7.61 14.78 6.16
CA ALA A 135 7.73 13.46 6.77
C ALA A 135 8.24 12.45 5.74
N VAL A 136 9.33 11.78 6.04
CA VAL A 136 9.83 10.68 5.20
C VAL A 136 9.41 9.36 5.81
N LEU A 137 8.73 8.52 5.02
CA LEU A 137 8.19 7.25 5.48
C LEU A 137 9.00 6.08 4.92
N ASP A 138 9.61 5.32 5.80
CA ASP A 138 10.42 4.14 5.49
C ASP A 138 9.71 2.85 5.95
N ARG A 139 9.60 1.86 5.06
CA ARG A 139 9.11 0.53 5.42
C ARG A 139 10.24 -0.36 5.95
N THR A 140 11.08 0.22 6.79
CA THR A 140 12.21 -0.46 7.42
C THR A 140 12.44 0.02 8.84
N LYS A 141 13.36 -0.62 9.54
CA LYS A 141 13.87 -0.23 10.85
C LYS A 141 15.38 -0.50 10.86
N GLU A 142 16.13 0.57 11.04
CA GLU A 142 17.60 0.50 11.19
C GLU A 142 17.99 0.67 12.67
N PRO A 143 18.17 -0.44 13.42
CA PRO A 143 18.53 -0.37 14.82
C PRO A 143 19.88 0.35 15.03
N GLY A 144 19.90 1.37 15.90
CA GLY A 144 21.11 2.12 16.20
C GLY A 144 21.48 3.23 15.20
N SER A 145 20.78 3.35 14.06
CA SER A 145 20.97 4.43 13.10
C SER A 145 20.26 5.72 13.55
N LEU A 146 20.78 6.87 13.09
CA LEU A 146 20.15 8.18 13.29
C LEU A 146 18.84 8.32 12.53
N GLY A 147 18.59 7.49 11.51
CA GLY A 147 17.36 7.47 10.72
C GLY A 147 17.36 6.27 9.78
N GLU A 148 16.24 6.02 9.17
CA GLU A 148 16.04 5.01 8.14
C GLU A 148 16.66 5.48 6.80
N PRO A 149 16.94 4.60 5.84
CA PRO A 149 17.73 4.93 4.65
C PRO A 149 17.15 6.06 3.80
N LEU A 150 15.85 6.04 3.48
CA LEU A 150 15.23 7.10 2.68
C LEU A 150 15.26 8.45 3.42
N TYR A 151 15.01 8.42 4.74
CA TYR A 151 15.09 9.62 5.56
C TYR A 151 16.50 10.25 5.51
N LEU A 152 17.55 9.43 5.59
CA LEU A 152 18.95 9.92 5.57
C LEU A 152 19.31 10.53 4.20
N ASP A 153 18.87 9.94 3.10
CA ASP A 153 19.08 10.48 1.76
C ASP A 153 18.38 11.82 1.56
N VAL A 154 17.13 11.93 1.99
CA VAL A 154 16.36 13.20 1.93
C VAL A 154 17.01 14.26 2.83
N ALA A 155 17.38 13.90 4.06
CA ALA A 155 18.03 14.82 4.99
C ALA A 155 19.35 15.38 4.43
N THR A 156 20.18 14.53 3.84
CA THR A 156 21.41 14.92 3.18
C THR A 156 21.14 15.86 2.00
N THR A 157 20.18 15.49 1.15
CA THR A 157 19.79 16.32 0.00
C THR A 157 19.34 17.72 0.40
N LEU A 158 18.45 17.83 1.40
CA LEU A 158 17.96 19.13 1.87
C LEU A 158 19.09 19.96 2.48
N ARG A 159 19.99 19.31 3.25
CA ARG A 159 21.14 19.98 3.86
C ARG A 159 22.10 20.53 2.81
N GLU A 160 22.47 19.74 1.80
CA GLU A 160 23.35 20.14 0.73
C GLU A 160 22.75 21.24 -0.16
N ALA A 161 21.42 21.24 -0.32
CA ALA A 161 20.66 22.28 -1.05
C ALA A 161 20.46 23.56 -0.24
N GLY A 162 20.87 23.63 1.02
CA GLY A 162 20.66 24.78 1.89
C GLY A 162 19.22 24.96 2.39
N LEU A 163 18.35 23.95 2.23
CA LEU A 163 16.93 23.99 2.64
C LEU A 163 16.80 23.60 4.14
N ASN A 164 17.52 24.32 4.99
CA ASN A 164 17.60 24.01 6.44
C ASN A 164 16.39 24.42 7.25
N ASP A 165 15.52 25.26 6.70
CA ASP A 165 14.31 25.74 7.38
C ASP A 165 13.15 24.74 7.31
N ILE A 166 13.28 23.68 6.48
CA ILE A 166 12.27 22.62 6.40
C ILE A 166 12.41 21.70 7.62
N VAL A 167 11.35 21.61 8.43
CA VAL A 167 11.28 20.65 9.54
C VAL A 167 11.11 19.25 8.96
N LEU A 168 12.13 18.41 9.12
CA LEU A 168 12.18 17.06 8.58
C LEU A 168 11.98 16.03 9.70
N VAL A 169 11.00 15.14 9.54
CA VAL A 169 10.73 14.03 10.49
C VAL A 169 10.71 12.69 9.78
N GLY A 170 11.04 11.61 10.51
CA GLY A 170 11.10 10.24 9.95
C GLY A 170 10.03 9.32 10.54
N GLY A 171 9.28 8.62 9.70
CA GLY A 171 8.27 7.67 10.09
C GLY A 171 8.57 6.24 9.63
N ARG A 172 8.26 5.25 10.47
CA ARG A 172 8.39 3.82 10.15
C ARG A 172 7.02 3.18 10.10
N TYR A 173 6.82 2.27 9.12
CA TYR A 173 5.53 1.63 8.91
C TYR A 173 5.66 0.22 8.31
N GLY A 174 4.54 -0.52 8.25
CA GLY A 174 4.33 -1.69 7.41
C GLY A 174 5.18 -2.93 7.74
N ARG A 175 5.91 -2.96 8.85
CA ARG A 175 6.72 -4.12 9.27
C ARG A 175 5.83 -5.24 9.78
N GLY A 176 6.25 -6.50 9.57
CA GLY A 176 5.49 -7.66 10.02
C GLY A 176 4.10 -7.74 9.40
N SER A 177 3.94 -7.37 8.14
CA SER A 177 2.66 -7.35 7.41
C SER A 177 1.57 -6.49 8.07
N LYS A 178 1.95 -5.47 8.85
CA LYS A 178 0.99 -4.49 9.36
C LYS A 178 0.42 -3.67 8.22
N ASP A 179 -0.89 -3.60 8.18
CA ASP A 179 -1.62 -2.77 7.23
C ASP A 179 -1.34 -1.29 7.43
N THR A 180 -1.48 -0.51 6.37
CA THR A 180 -1.29 0.94 6.40
C THR A 180 -2.53 1.63 5.84
N PRO A 181 -3.62 1.70 6.63
CA PRO A 181 -4.87 2.30 6.21
C PRO A 181 -4.79 3.83 6.17
N PRO A 182 -5.77 4.51 5.57
CA PRO A 182 -5.86 5.98 5.55
C PRO A 182 -5.72 6.62 6.93
N SER A 183 -6.25 5.99 8.01
CA SER A 183 -6.12 6.47 9.38
C SER A 183 -4.67 6.73 9.82
N SER A 184 -3.74 5.89 9.33
CA SER A 184 -2.31 6.04 9.59
C SER A 184 -1.72 7.24 8.83
N VAL A 185 -2.11 7.46 7.58
CA VAL A 185 -1.62 8.60 6.77
C VAL A 185 -2.20 9.92 7.28
N PHE A 186 -3.48 9.95 7.65
CA PHE A 186 -4.07 11.10 8.35
C PHE A 186 -3.29 11.47 9.62
N ALA A 187 -2.86 10.46 10.40
CA ALA A 187 -2.07 10.70 11.60
C ALA A 187 -0.73 11.38 11.30
N VAL A 188 -0.08 11.07 10.16
CA VAL A 188 1.15 11.73 9.73
C VAL A 188 0.90 13.19 9.38
N TYR A 189 -0.11 13.51 8.58
CA TYR A 189 -0.42 14.93 8.26
C TYR A 189 -0.80 15.70 9.51
N LYS A 190 -1.56 15.09 10.42
CA LYS A 190 -1.91 15.70 11.70
C LYS A 190 -0.70 15.91 12.63
N GLU A 191 0.30 15.05 12.56
CA GLU A 191 1.56 15.26 13.27
C GLU A 191 2.33 16.44 12.68
N LEU A 192 2.33 16.60 11.37
CA LEU A 192 2.95 17.74 10.69
C LEU A 192 2.24 19.09 10.94
N GLU A 193 1.02 19.12 11.46
CA GLU A 193 0.35 20.36 11.88
C GLU A 193 0.98 20.96 13.12
N LYS A 194 1.55 20.13 13.99
CA LYS A 194 2.12 20.57 15.27
C LYS A 194 3.32 21.49 15.07
N ASP A 195 3.52 22.45 15.94
CA ASP A 195 4.71 23.30 15.92
C ASP A 195 5.98 22.48 16.16
N ASP A 196 5.92 21.49 17.04
CA ASP A 196 7.00 20.57 17.38
C ASP A 196 6.57 19.12 17.10
N PRO A 197 6.63 18.65 15.84
CA PRO A 197 6.30 17.27 15.49
C PRO A 197 7.38 16.31 15.99
N LYS A 198 6.98 15.08 16.35
CA LYS A 198 7.92 14.02 16.75
C LYS A 198 8.99 13.81 15.68
N PRO A 199 10.28 13.97 15.99
CA PRO A 199 11.36 13.82 15.00
C PRO A 199 11.47 12.39 14.43
N ARG A 200 11.01 11.40 15.21
CA ARG A 200 10.87 9.98 14.81
C ARG A 200 9.57 9.44 15.35
N PHE A 201 8.85 8.69 14.50
CA PHE A 201 7.59 8.07 14.90
C PHE A 201 7.35 6.73 14.20
N THR A 202 6.33 6.01 14.65
CA THR A 202 5.79 4.82 14.00
C THR A 202 4.30 4.99 13.73
N ILE A 203 3.79 4.37 12.68
CA ILE A 203 2.36 4.27 12.36
C ILE A 203 1.95 2.82 12.17
N GLY A 204 0.67 2.50 12.37
CA GLY A 204 0.11 1.16 12.22
C GLY A 204 0.38 0.22 13.39
N ILE A 205 1.01 0.69 14.45
CA ILE A 205 1.25 -0.04 15.71
C ILE A 205 1.05 0.88 16.92
N VAL A 206 0.93 0.27 18.09
CA VAL A 206 1.06 0.95 19.38
C VAL A 206 2.32 0.42 20.05
N ASP A 207 3.32 1.29 20.22
CA ASP A 207 4.56 1.01 20.94
C ASP A 207 4.49 1.64 22.33
N ASP A 208 4.39 0.81 23.33
CA ASP A 208 4.27 1.17 24.74
C ASP A 208 5.62 1.25 25.48
N VAL A 209 6.72 0.98 24.78
CA VAL A 209 8.08 1.02 25.33
C VAL A 209 8.74 2.37 25.04
N THR A 210 8.80 2.78 23.76
CA THR A 210 9.43 4.04 23.36
C THR A 210 8.42 5.17 23.11
N ASN A 211 7.12 4.84 23.03
CA ASN A 211 6.01 5.78 22.84
C ASN A 211 6.13 6.68 21.60
N LEU A 212 6.74 6.12 20.54
CA LEU A 212 6.92 6.83 19.27
C LEU A 212 5.72 6.72 18.33
N SER A 213 4.75 5.85 18.63
CA SER A 213 3.58 5.65 17.77
C SER A 213 2.71 6.89 17.71
N LEU A 214 2.26 7.23 16.51
CA LEU A 214 1.20 8.21 16.31
C LEU A 214 -0.16 7.55 16.53
N PRO A 215 -1.09 8.21 17.21
CA PRO A 215 -2.45 7.70 17.34
C PRO A 215 -3.14 7.74 15.98
N GLU A 216 -3.76 6.62 15.59
CA GLU A 216 -4.59 6.59 14.40
C GLU A 216 -5.81 7.51 14.53
N VAL A 217 -6.19 8.15 13.44
CA VAL A 217 -7.43 8.94 13.37
C VAL A 217 -8.62 7.99 13.32
N LYS A 218 -9.44 8.01 14.38
CA LYS A 218 -10.63 7.14 14.51
C LYS A 218 -11.87 7.94 14.92
N PRO A 219 -13.03 7.76 14.26
CA PRO A 219 -13.18 7.03 12.99
C PRO A 219 -12.42 7.72 11.85
N ALA A 220 -11.80 6.92 10.98
CA ALA A 220 -11.16 7.46 9.78
C ALA A 220 -12.23 7.91 8.77
N PRO A 221 -12.02 9.03 8.08
CA PRO A 221 -12.83 9.38 6.93
C PRO A 221 -12.79 8.29 5.85
N ILE A 222 -13.88 8.13 5.10
CA ILE A 222 -13.92 7.27 3.91
C ILE A 222 -13.19 8.02 2.79
N THR A 223 -12.14 7.41 2.27
CA THR A 223 -11.29 7.98 1.20
C THR A 223 -11.39 7.23 -0.12
N SER A 224 -12.01 6.05 -0.12
CA SER A 224 -12.27 5.30 -1.36
C SER A 224 -13.12 6.13 -2.34
N ALA A 225 -12.86 5.94 -3.63
CA ALA A 225 -13.57 6.68 -4.68
C ALA A 225 -15.09 6.56 -4.55
N PRO A 226 -15.87 7.62 -4.80
CA PRO A 226 -17.32 7.59 -4.70
C PRO A 226 -17.94 6.47 -5.56
N GLY A 227 -18.91 5.74 -5.01
CA GLY A 227 -19.56 4.62 -5.69
C GLY A 227 -18.81 3.29 -5.60
N THR A 228 -17.63 3.25 -4.99
CA THR A 228 -16.93 1.98 -4.73
C THR A 228 -17.72 1.13 -3.75
N LYS A 229 -17.99 -0.12 -4.15
CA LYS A 229 -18.56 -1.15 -3.27
C LYS A 229 -17.45 -1.95 -2.63
N GLU A 230 -17.56 -2.16 -1.32
CA GLU A 230 -16.57 -2.85 -0.51
C GLU A 230 -17.21 -4.08 0.13
N CYS A 231 -16.66 -5.26 -0.19
CA CYS A 231 -17.18 -6.54 0.28
C CYS A 231 -16.09 -7.32 1.02
N LYS A 232 -16.49 -8.01 2.10
CA LYS A 232 -15.58 -8.79 2.94
C LYS A 232 -16.15 -10.18 3.18
N PHE A 233 -15.34 -11.21 2.97
CA PHE A 233 -15.77 -12.61 3.06
C PHE A 233 -14.88 -13.37 4.03
N TRP A 234 -15.48 -13.90 5.09
CA TRP A 234 -14.82 -14.69 6.11
C TRP A 234 -15.02 -16.18 5.84
N GLY A 235 -13.94 -16.89 5.60
CA GLY A 235 -13.94 -18.32 5.29
C GLY A 235 -12.88 -19.09 6.06
N LEU A 236 -12.96 -20.43 5.96
CA LEU A 236 -11.98 -21.33 6.51
C LEU A 236 -10.96 -21.72 5.44
N GLY A 237 -9.70 -21.78 5.80
CA GLY A 237 -8.65 -22.22 4.87
C GLY A 237 -8.94 -23.61 4.30
N GLY A 238 -9.12 -23.67 2.98
CA GLY A 238 -9.50 -24.87 2.23
C GLY A 238 -11.00 -25.04 1.93
N ASP A 239 -11.87 -24.12 2.37
CA ASP A 239 -13.33 -24.20 2.15
C ASP A 239 -13.80 -23.69 0.76
N GLY A 240 -12.87 -23.24 -0.08
CA GLY A 240 -13.20 -22.70 -1.40
C GLY A 240 -13.53 -21.21 -1.44
N THR A 241 -13.65 -20.51 -0.31
CA THR A 241 -13.99 -19.08 -0.22
C THR A 241 -13.08 -18.21 -1.08
N VAL A 242 -11.76 -18.42 -1.02
CA VAL A 242 -10.78 -17.66 -1.80
C VAL A 242 -10.97 -17.91 -3.31
N GLY A 243 -11.20 -19.16 -3.71
CA GLY A 243 -11.47 -19.54 -5.10
C GLY A 243 -12.73 -18.88 -5.64
N ALA A 244 -13.81 -18.91 -4.86
CA ALA A 244 -15.09 -18.27 -5.21
C ALA A 244 -14.92 -16.75 -5.39
N ASN A 245 -14.20 -16.07 -4.51
CA ASN A 245 -13.95 -14.64 -4.62
C ASN A 245 -13.05 -14.27 -5.80
N LYS A 246 -12.04 -15.10 -6.13
CA LYS A 246 -11.25 -14.93 -7.38
C LYS A 246 -12.13 -15.05 -8.61
N ASN A 247 -13.06 -16.00 -8.61
CA ASN A 247 -14.00 -16.18 -9.71
C ASN A 247 -14.98 -15.00 -9.81
N SER A 248 -15.50 -14.52 -8.69
CA SER A 248 -16.36 -13.32 -8.63
C SER A 248 -15.63 -12.09 -9.20
N THR A 249 -14.36 -11.91 -8.83
CA THR A 249 -13.50 -10.84 -9.38
C THR A 249 -13.40 -10.96 -10.91
N LYS A 250 -13.16 -12.17 -11.41
CA LYS A 250 -13.07 -12.42 -12.84
C LYS A 250 -14.40 -12.15 -13.55
N ILE A 251 -15.51 -12.62 -13.01
CA ILE A 251 -16.85 -12.41 -13.60
C ILE A 251 -17.16 -10.91 -13.69
N ILE A 252 -16.93 -10.15 -12.63
CA ILE A 252 -17.18 -8.71 -12.65
C ILE A 252 -16.27 -8.01 -13.68
N GLY A 253 -14.97 -8.36 -13.72
CA GLY A 253 -14.01 -7.77 -14.66
C GLY A 253 -14.29 -8.14 -16.13
N ASP A 254 -14.74 -9.38 -16.42
CA ASP A 254 -14.97 -9.84 -17.78
C ASP A 254 -16.35 -9.38 -18.35
N HIS A 255 -17.32 -9.09 -17.47
CA HIS A 255 -18.70 -8.82 -17.87
C HIS A 255 -19.19 -7.40 -17.55
N THR A 256 -18.34 -6.55 -16.99
CA THR A 256 -18.66 -5.14 -16.70
C THR A 256 -17.47 -4.24 -16.96
N ASP A 257 -17.71 -2.94 -17.14
CA ASP A 257 -16.66 -1.91 -17.26
C ASP A 257 -16.17 -1.41 -15.90
N LYS A 258 -16.44 -2.15 -14.82
CA LYS A 258 -16.03 -1.75 -13.46
C LYS A 258 -14.56 -1.98 -13.22
N TYR A 259 -13.93 -1.04 -12.53
CA TYR A 259 -12.65 -1.28 -11.87
C TYR A 259 -12.85 -2.27 -10.74
N ILE A 260 -11.89 -3.17 -10.53
CA ILE A 260 -12.00 -4.21 -9.53
C ILE A 260 -10.65 -4.46 -8.85
N GLN A 261 -10.69 -4.71 -7.55
CA GLN A 261 -9.53 -5.04 -6.74
C GLN A 261 -9.88 -6.14 -5.75
N ALA A 262 -8.99 -7.11 -5.57
CA ALA A 262 -9.13 -8.15 -4.57
C ALA A 262 -7.85 -8.34 -3.76
N TYR A 263 -8.01 -8.49 -2.44
CA TYR A 263 -6.97 -8.87 -1.49
C TYR A 263 -7.39 -10.10 -0.71
N PHE A 264 -6.41 -10.96 -0.39
CA PHE A 264 -6.66 -12.18 0.38
C PHE A 264 -5.74 -12.21 1.58
N GLN A 265 -6.35 -12.20 2.77
CA GLN A 265 -5.65 -12.30 4.04
C GLN A 265 -5.71 -13.75 4.51
N TYR A 266 -4.55 -14.29 4.87
CA TYR A 266 -4.41 -15.67 5.33
C TYR A 266 -3.87 -15.70 6.75
N ASP A 267 -4.34 -16.67 7.54
CA ASP A 267 -3.65 -17.05 8.77
C ASP A 267 -2.32 -17.75 8.42
N SER A 268 -1.35 -17.72 9.32
CA SER A 268 -0.08 -18.42 9.18
C SER A 268 -0.24 -19.95 9.07
N LYS A 269 -1.37 -20.49 9.50
CA LYS A 269 -1.74 -21.91 9.34
C LYS A 269 -2.32 -22.16 7.96
N LYS A 270 -1.74 -23.11 7.21
CA LYS A 270 -2.19 -23.44 5.85
C LYS A 270 -3.59 -24.10 5.82
N THR A 271 -3.95 -24.86 6.82
CA THR A 271 -5.21 -25.61 6.86
C THR A 271 -5.95 -25.30 8.15
N GLY A 272 -7.24 -24.98 8.05
CA GLY A 272 -8.10 -24.67 9.20
C GLY A 272 -7.89 -23.28 9.79
N GLY A 273 -7.06 -22.43 9.19
CA GLY A 273 -6.90 -21.03 9.57
C GLY A 273 -8.01 -20.16 8.97
N VAL A 274 -8.21 -18.97 9.55
CA VAL A 274 -9.15 -17.98 9.00
C VAL A 274 -8.61 -17.40 7.70
N THR A 275 -9.46 -17.31 6.68
CA THR A 275 -9.19 -16.55 5.47
C THR A 275 -10.17 -15.39 5.38
N ILE A 276 -9.69 -14.22 5.00
CA ILE A 276 -10.53 -13.06 4.78
C ILE A 276 -10.25 -12.52 3.37
N SER A 277 -11.27 -12.53 2.53
CA SER A 277 -11.19 -11.94 1.19
C SER A 277 -11.79 -10.55 1.22
N HIS A 278 -11.08 -9.61 0.62
CA HIS A 278 -11.47 -8.21 0.48
C HIS A 278 -11.68 -7.92 -1.01
N LEU A 279 -12.86 -7.48 -1.38
CA LEU A 279 -13.23 -7.19 -2.77
C LEU A 279 -13.76 -5.76 -2.86
N ARG A 280 -13.17 -4.97 -3.75
CA ARG A 280 -13.67 -3.65 -4.14
C ARG A 280 -13.99 -3.63 -5.61
N PHE A 281 -15.09 -2.96 -5.97
CA PHE A 281 -15.44 -2.69 -7.36
C PHE A 281 -16.25 -1.38 -7.47
N GLY A 282 -16.10 -0.69 -8.61
CA GLY A 282 -16.77 0.60 -8.83
C GLY A 282 -16.47 1.18 -10.20
N ASP A 283 -17.00 2.37 -10.47
CA ASP A 283 -16.88 3.05 -11.76
C ASP A 283 -15.59 3.88 -11.88
N ASN A 284 -14.86 4.06 -10.78
CA ASN A 284 -13.63 4.83 -10.72
C ASN A 284 -12.43 3.94 -10.41
N PRO A 285 -11.21 4.34 -10.84
CA PRO A 285 -9.98 3.65 -10.46
C PRO A 285 -9.85 3.47 -8.95
N ILE A 286 -9.42 2.29 -8.52
CA ILE A 286 -9.30 1.92 -7.11
C ILE A 286 -7.83 2.04 -6.69
N LYS A 287 -7.54 2.94 -5.76
CA LYS A 287 -6.21 3.21 -5.21
C LYS A 287 -6.09 2.80 -3.73
N SER A 288 -6.80 1.76 -3.31
CA SER A 288 -6.99 1.38 -1.90
C SER A 288 -6.19 0.10 -1.54
N PRO A 289 -4.84 0.12 -1.42
CA PRO A 289 -4.03 -1.07 -1.14
C PRO A 289 -4.01 -1.40 0.37
N TYR A 290 -5.15 -1.36 1.02
CA TYR A 290 -5.35 -1.66 2.44
C TYR A 290 -6.59 -2.53 2.64
N TYR A 291 -6.69 -3.18 3.80
CA TYR A 291 -7.82 -4.04 4.13
C TYR A 291 -9.11 -3.24 4.32
N ILE A 292 -10.21 -3.85 3.90
CA ILE A 292 -11.54 -3.28 4.13
C ILE A 292 -11.88 -3.43 5.61
N ASN A 293 -12.19 -2.33 6.26
CA ASN A 293 -12.65 -2.26 7.64
C ASN A 293 -14.01 -1.58 7.81
N GLN A 294 -14.58 -1.08 6.70
CA GLN A 294 -15.94 -0.56 6.60
C GLN A 294 -16.53 -1.06 5.27
N ALA A 295 -17.30 -2.15 5.32
CA ALA A 295 -17.80 -2.84 4.15
C ALA A 295 -19.30 -2.56 3.91
N ASP A 296 -19.70 -2.50 2.65
CA ASP A 296 -21.13 -2.50 2.26
C ASP A 296 -21.76 -3.88 2.48
N PHE A 297 -20.94 -4.95 2.35
CA PHE A 297 -21.35 -6.34 2.48
C PHE A 297 -20.28 -7.16 3.20
N VAL A 298 -20.69 -7.88 4.23
CA VAL A 298 -19.84 -8.87 4.93
C VAL A 298 -20.52 -10.23 4.91
N ALA A 299 -19.82 -11.27 4.45
CA ALA A 299 -20.27 -12.65 4.50
C ALA A 299 -19.43 -13.49 5.46
N CYS A 300 -20.11 -14.28 6.28
CA CYS A 300 -19.53 -15.31 7.12
C CYS A 300 -19.87 -16.68 6.54
N HIS A 301 -18.90 -17.34 5.90
CA HIS A 301 -19.13 -18.66 5.28
C HIS A 301 -19.06 -19.81 6.30
N ASN A 302 -18.40 -19.60 7.44
CA ASN A 302 -18.31 -20.61 8.51
C ASN A 302 -19.02 -20.11 9.78
N PRO A 303 -20.19 -20.70 10.13
CA PRO A 303 -21.01 -20.21 11.25
C PRO A 303 -20.30 -20.33 12.60
N SER A 304 -19.30 -21.21 12.74
CA SER A 304 -18.51 -21.29 13.98
C SER A 304 -17.82 -19.98 14.37
N TYR A 305 -17.59 -19.08 13.40
CA TYR A 305 -16.98 -17.77 13.67
C TYR A 305 -17.92 -16.84 14.42
N VAL A 306 -19.22 -16.96 14.20
CA VAL A 306 -20.24 -16.25 14.99
C VAL A 306 -20.18 -16.70 16.45
N ILE A 307 -20.17 -18.02 16.67
CA ILE A 307 -20.10 -18.62 18.02
C ILE A 307 -18.80 -18.23 18.74
N LYS A 308 -17.69 -18.20 18.01
CA LYS A 308 -16.37 -17.79 18.55
C LYS A 308 -16.26 -16.28 18.81
N GLY A 309 -17.27 -15.49 18.45
CA GLY A 309 -17.29 -14.06 18.70
C GLY A 309 -16.32 -13.25 17.85
N TYR A 310 -15.99 -13.70 16.63
CA TYR A 310 -15.22 -12.87 15.71
C TYR A 310 -15.96 -11.56 15.39
N LYS A 311 -15.24 -10.44 15.38
CA LYS A 311 -15.80 -9.10 15.15
C LYS A 311 -16.02 -8.84 13.66
N MET A 312 -16.96 -9.55 13.04
CA MET A 312 -17.27 -9.43 11.62
C MET A 312 -18.32 -8.35 11.34
N VAL A 313 -19.33 -8.27 12.18
CA VAL A 313 -20.44 -7.33 12.03
C VAL A 313 -20.00 -5.88 12.17
N GLN A 314 -19.00 -5.63 13.01
CA GLN A 314 -18.44 -4.30 13.26
C GLN A 314 -17.75 -3.70 12.03
N ASP A 315 -17.42 -4.53 11.05
CA ASP A 315 -16.88 -4.08 9.77
C ASP A 315 -17.95 -3.64 8.77
N VAL A 316 -19.25 -3.83 9.08
CA VAL A 316 -20.35 -3.44 8.20
C VAL A 316 -20.69 -1.97 8.39
N LYS A 317 -20.79 -1.22 7.29
CA LYS A 317 -21.24 0.18 7.29
C LYS A 317 -22.70 0.25 7.78
N PRO A 318 -23.14 1.35 8.43
CA PRO A 318 -24.55 1.54 8.74
C PRO A 318 -25.44 1.35 7.52
N GLY A 319 -26.51 0.56 7.65
CA GLY A 319 -27.42 0.18 6.56
C GLY A 319 -26.87 -0.89 5.59
N GLY A 320 -25.64 -1.39 5.83
CA GLY A 320 -25.05 -2.45 5.02
C GLY A 320 -25.62 -3.84 5.32
N ILE A 321 -25.04 -4.86 4.67
CA ILE A 321 -25.52 -6.23 4.72
C ILE A 321 -24.53 -7.13 5.45
N PHE A 322 -25.03 -7.95 6.37
CA PHE A 322 -24.31 -9.07 6.97
C PHE A 322 -25.01 -10.39 6.61
N MET A 323 -24.30 -11.31 5.99
CA MET A 323 -24.81 -12.62 5.57
C MET A 323 -24.06 -13.75 6.29
N ILE A 324 -24.81 -14.76 6.76
CA ILE A 324 -24.23 -15.95 7.40
C ILE A 324 -24.65 -17.19 6.63
N ASN A 325 -23.70 -18.03 6.27
CA ASN A 325 -23.98 -19.38 5.78
C ASN A 325 -24.20 -20.30 6.97
N CYS A 326 -25.43 -20.63 7.28
CA CYS A 326 -25.81 -21.51 8.40
C CYS A 326 -27.14 -22.23 8.14
N GLN A 327 -27.36 -23.29 8.90
CA GLN A 327 -28.60 -24.07 8.90
C GLN A 327 -29.51 -23.70 10.10
N TRP A 328 -29.19 -22.64 10.84
CA TRP A 328 -29.87 -22.27 12.08
C TRP A 328 -31.27 -21.71 11.81
N SER A 329 -32.20 -22.10 12.70
CA SER A 329 -33.47 -21.39 12.85
C SER A 329 -33.25 -19.97 13.41
N ASP A 330 -34.30 -19.15 13.39
CA ASP A 330 -34.21 -17.80 13.96
C ASP A 330 -33.92 -17.83 15.47
N GLU A 331 -34.43 -18.81 16.19
CA GLU A 331 -34.21 -19.02 17.61
C GLU A 331 -32.75 -19.42 17.86
N GLU A 332 -32.22 -20.36 17.11
CA GLU A 332 -30.83 -20.80 17.20
C GLU A 332 -29.87 -19.65 16.81
N LEU A 333 -30.16 -18.90 15.75
CA LEU A 333 -29.41 -17.73 15.35
C LEU A 333 -29.34 -16.70 16.48
N ASN A 334 -30.49 -16.44 17.13
CA ASN A 334 -30.56 -15.53 18.27
C ASN A 334 -29.77 -16.04 19.47
N GLN A 335 -29.69 -17.35 19.70
CA GLN A 335 -28.88 -17.93 20.78
C GLN A 335 -27.38 -17.85 20.50
N HIS A 336 -26.97 -18.13 19.26
CA HIS A 336 -25.54 -18.18 18.87
C HIS A 336 -24.91 -16.82 18.66
N MET A 337 -25.71 -15.80 18.30
CA MET A 337 -25.18 -14.48 18.03
C MET A 337 -24.82 -13.71 19.31
N PRO A 338 -23.58 -13.24 19.46
CA PRO A 338 -23.17 -12.45 20.62
C PRO A 338 -24.01 -11.19 20.82
N ALA A 339 -24.28 -10.83 22.07
CA ALA A 339 -25.09 -9.65 22.42
C ALA A 339 -24.53 -8.35 21.79
N GLU A 340 -23.21 -8.19 21.78
CA GLU A 340 -22.53 -7.04 21.15
C GLU A 340 -22.84 -6.94 19.65
N ALA A 341 -22.82 -8.08 18.94
CA ALA A 341 -23.15 -8.14 17.52
C ALA A 341 -24.63 -7.77 17.26
N LYS A 342 -25.55 -8.29 18.06
CA LYS A 342 -27.00 -7.94 17.99
C LYS A 342 -27.23 -6.46 18.22
N GLN A 343 -26.57 -5.86 19.22
CA GLN A 343 -26.66 -4.43 19.50
C GLN A 343 -26.12 -3.59 18.33
N TYR A 344 -25.01 -4.02 17.73
CA TYR A 344 -24.45 -3.32 16.58
C TYR A 344 -25.38 -3.36 15.37
N ILE A 345 -25.95 -4.54 15.06
CA ILE A 345 -26.94 -4.73 13.98
C ILE A 345 -28.12 -3.78 14.16
N ALA A 346 -28.71 -3.79 15.35
CA ALA A 346 -29.88 -2.95 15.64
C ALA A 346 -29.54 -1.44 15.59
N LYS A 347 -28.43 -1.02 16.21
CA LYS A 347 -28.01 0.38 16.26
C LYS A 347 -27.69 0.96 14.88
N ASN A 348 -27.10 0.16 13.99
CA ASN A 348 -26.62 0.60 12.69
C ASN A 348 -27.54 0.19 11.54
N ASN A 349 -28.74 -0.34 11.84
CA ASN A 349 -29.71 -0.80 10.84
C ASN A 349 -29.10 -1.77 9.80
N ILE A 350 -28.28 -2.73 10.27
CA ILE A 350 -27.65 -3.72 9.41
C ILE A 350 -28.69 -4.73 8.95
N GLN A 351 -28.71 -5.02 7.66
CA GLN A 351 -29.58 -6.05 7.09
C GLN A 351 -28.93 -7.42 7.28
N LEU A 352 -29.56 -8.27 8.09
CA LEU A 352 -29.08 -9.62 8.38
C LEU A 352 -29.76 -10.63 7.46
N TYR A 353 -28.94 -11.44 6.78
CA TYR A 353 -29.41 -12.55 5.95
C TYR A 353 -28.73 -13.85 6.36
N THR A 354 -29.47 -14.95 6.22
CA THR A 354 -28.94 -16.32 6.33
C THR A 354 -29.13 -17.08 5.04
N ILE A 355 -28.22 -17.97 4.73
CA ILE A 355 -28.31 -18.90 3.60
C ILE A 355 -27.82 -20.27 4.05
N ASN A 356 -28.58 -21.32 3.70
CA ASN A 356 -28.14 -22.70 3.84
C ASN A 356 -27.54 -23.19 2.51
N ALA A 357 -26.28 -22.80 2.26
CA ALA A 357 -25.62 -23.11 1.01
C ALA A 357 -25.26 -24.60 0.87
N ILE A 358 -25.13 -25.34 1.97
CA ILE A 358 -24.78 -26.75 1.93
C ILE A 358 -25.95 -27.55 1.32
N ASP A 359 -27.17 -27.35 1.86
CA ASP A 359 -28.35 -28.07 1.35
C ASP A 359 -28.66 -27.65 -0.09
N LYS A 360 -28.48 -26.38 -0.42
CA LYS A 360 -28.62 -25.90 -1.80
C LYS A 360 -27.63 -26.54 -2.77
N ALA A 361 -26.38 -26.75 -2.33
CA ALA A 361 -25.38 -27.43 -3.15
C ALA A 361 -25.76 -28.92 -3.36
N ILE A 362 -26.27 -29.58 -2.33
CA ILE A 362 -26.74 -30.98 -2.42
C ILE A 362 -27.95 -31.11 -3.37
N GLU A 363 -28.89 -30.16 -3.35
CA GLU A 363 -30.03 -30.14 -4.24
C GLU A 363 -29.64 -29.98 -5.74
N ILE A 364 -28.56 -29.28 -6.02
CA ILE A 364 -28.11 -28.99 -7.41
C ILE A 364 -27.23 -30.12 -7.96
N GLY A 365 -26.55 -30.90 -7.14
CA GLY A 365 -25.67 -32.02 -7.48
C GLY A 365 -24.19 -31.68 -7.42
#